data_4da99fa487efc4d31ff900ad58b60ff7
#
_entry.id   4da99fa487efc4d31ff900ad58b60ff7
#
_cell.length_a   1.000
_cell.length_b   1.000
_cell.length_c   1.000
_cell.angle_alpha   90.00
_cell.angle_beta   90.00
_cell.angle_gamma   90.00
#
_symmetry.space_group_name_H-M   'P 1'
#
loop_
_entity.id
_entity.type
_entity.pdbx_description
1 polymer ?
#
loop_
_entity_poly.entity_id
_entity_poly.type
_entity_poly.pdbx_seq_one_letter_code
_entity_poly.pdbx_strand_id
1 'polypeptide(L)'
;MAKWLGTPLAGGARITTRAKDSDRQDTCKILDNALNDGELSMEEHRQRVSAATNAVTLGDLQALVDDLQTDSTPLQVPAIKSPLKSPKFGGWGVLAVVFVVSVLLGIGIGWGLYGNTGSPLDFTTDPGAKPDGVGPVVLTPPTQLHSVGGITGLMEQTRKRFGNTMGFRLVVYPTYAVLDRPDPSDDRRVLAYDYRGGWGDPTSSAKSGADGAVAVDLSKFDITATVGIMRGAPETLHMKPSDVKTTYLIIEPATDPTTPGALSLSVYISSDYGGGYIVFAGDGTIKQVNLPS
;
A
#
# COMPACT_ATOMS: atom_id res chain seq x y z
N MET A 1 -0.90 19.79 9.05
CA MET A 1 -0.30 21.02 9.61
C MET A 1 0.67 20.61 10.70
N ALA A 2 1.90 20.42 10.31
CA ALA A 2 2.98 20.04 11.21
C ALA A 2 3.46 21.28 11.97
N LYS A 3 3.04 21.46 13.20
CA LYS A 3 3.43 22.56 14.09
C LYS A 3 4.30 22.06 15.23
N TRP A 4 5.29 21.21 14.89
CA TRP A 4 6.16 20.60 15.91
C TRP A 4 7.64 20.88 15.71
N LEU A 5 8.03 21.60 14.67
CA LEU A 5 9.42 21.93 14.37
C LEU A 5 9.75 23.35 14.81
N GLY A 6 10.31 23.52 15.99
CA GLY A 6 11.00 24.74 16.32
C GLY A 6 10.75 25.36 17.69
N THR A 7 10.91 24.57 18.77
CA THR A 7 11.23 25.19 20.07
C THR A 7 12.22 24.30 20.82
N PRO A 8 13.38 24.80 21.27
CA PRO A 8 14.27 24.06 22.12
C PRO A 8 13.55 23.78 23.44
N LEU A 9 13.41 22.50 23.78
CA LEU A 9 12.68 22.02 24.93
C LEU A 9 13.39 22.42 26.22
N ALA A 10 12.82 23.39 26.94
CA ALA A 10 13.16 23.63 28.31
C ALA A 10 12.54 22.55 29.19
N GLY A 11 13.38 21.83 29.90
CA GLY A 11 13.08 21.18 31.17
C GLY A 11 12.34 19.87 31.18
N GLY A 12 12.97 18.87 31.73
CA GLY A 12 12.59 17.62 32.43
C GLY A 12 11.16 17.07 32.50
N ALA A 13 10.15 17.89 32.40
CA ALA A 13 8.73 17.50 32.53
C ALA A 13 8.13 16.86 31.25
N ARG A 14 8.77 16.99 30.08
CA ARG A 14 8.26 16.45 28.80
C ARG A 14 8.77 15.04 28.47
N ILE A 15 9.90 14.66 29.01
CA ILE A 15 10.53 13.35 28.74
C ILE A 15 9.68 12.21 29.33
N THR A 16 9.03 12.43 30.47
CA THR A 16 8.17 11.47 31.16
C THR A 16 6.72 11.51 30.70
N THR A 17 6.36 12.41 29.78
CA THR A 17 4.99 12.50 29.22
C THR A 17 4.70 11.27 28.39
N ARG A 18 3.50 10.70 28.56
CA ARG A 18 3.08 9.52 27.80
C ARG A 18 2.96 9.84 26.31
N ALA A 19 3.57 9.00 25.48
CA ALA A 19 3.50 9.12 24.04
C ALA A 19 2.10 8.77 23.52
N LYS A 20 1.60 9.54 22.56
CA LYS A 20 0.38 9.25 21.81
C LYS A 20 0.71 8.43 20.58
N ASP A 21 -0.30 7.82 19.97
CA ASP A 21 -0.12 7.06 18.72
C ASP A 21 0.38 7.93 17.57
N SER A 22 -0.05 9.22 17.52
CA SER A 22 0.49 10.20 16.56
C SER A 22 1.98 10.43 16.73
N ASP A 23 2.47 10.52 17.97
CA ASP A 23 3.88 10.76 18.25
C ASP A 23 4.75 9.55 17.83
N ARG A 24 4.24 8.32 18.04
CA ARG A 24 4.87 7.09 17.56
C ARG A 24 4.95 7.04 16.03
N GLN A 25 3.84 7.38 15.36
CA GLN A 25 3.78 7.42 13.89
C GLN A 25 4.74 8.45 13.31
N ASP A 26 4.84 9.63 13.91
CA ASP A 26 5.75 10.68 13.43
C ASP A 26 7.21 10.28 13.66
N THR A 27 7.54 9.59 14.76
CA THR A 27 8.87 9.02 14.97
C THR A 27 9.19 7.93 13.94
N CYS A 28 8.26 7.04 13.61
CA CYS A 28 8.46 6.04 12.56
C CYS A 28 8.75 6.69 11.20
N LYS A 29 8.08 7.79 10.82
CA LYS A 29 8.38 8.52 9.58
C LYS A 29 9.80 9.11 9.57
N ILE A 30 10.29 9.61 10.72
CA ILE A 30 11.68 10.09 10.82
C ILE A 30 12.65 8.94 10.60
N LEU A 31 12.40 7.78 11.18
CA LEU A 31 13.23 6.59 10.99
C LEU A 31 13.19 6.08 9.55
N ASP A 32 12.02 6.14 8.87
CA ASP A 32 11.88 5.78 7.46
C ASP A 32 12.70 6.71 6.55
N ASN A 33 12.71 8.01 6.85
CA ASN A 33 13.53 8.98 6.12
C ASN A 33 15.03 8.72 6.33
N ALA A 34 15.46 8.49 7.57
CA ALA A 34 16.86 8.18 7.90
C ALA A 34 17.35 6.88 7.22
N LEU A 35 16.47 5.88 7.03
CA LEU A 35 16.79 4.71 6.22
C LEU A 35 16.97 5.07 4.75
N ASN A 36 16.07 5.89 4.18
CA ASN A 36 16.14 6.32 2.79
C ASN A 36 17.37 7.18 2.51
N ASP A 37 17.80 8.00 3.49
CA ASP A 37 18.99 8.85 3.43
C ASP A 37 20.29 8.07 3.70
N GLY A 38 20.17 6.79 4.05
CA GLY A 38 21.30 5.90 4.32
C GLY A 38 21.98 6.11 5.67
N GLU A 39 21.35 6.85 6.59
CA GLU A 39 21.84 7.05 7.96
C GLU A 39 21.63 5.81 8.84
N LEU A 40 20.59 5.02 8.54
CA LEU A 40 20.29 3.77 9.23
C LEU A 40 20.46 2.58 8.28
N SER A 41 21.00 1.50 8.82
CA SER A 41 20.91 0.21 8.15
C SER A 41 19.50 -0.38 8.25
N MET A 42 19.13 -1.30 7.36
CA MET A 42 17.83 -1.99 7.39
C MET A 42 17.56 -2.69 8.74
N GLU A 43 18.59 -3.22 9.37
CA GLU A 43 18.46 -3.91 10.66
C GLU A 43 18.23 -2.93 11.81
N GLU A 44 18.99 -1.82 11.85
CA GLU A 44 18.80 -0.76 12.85
C GLU A 44 17.44 -0.10 12.71
N HIS A 45 16.99 0.17 11.46
CA HIS A 45 15.66 0.70 11.20
C HIS A 45 14.58 -0.21 11.78
N ARG A 46 14.63 -1.53 11.50
CA ARG A 46 13.67 -2.50 12.02
C ARG A 46 13.62 -2.53 13.55
N GLN A 47 14.78 -2.49 14.19
CA GLN A 47 14.88 -2.47 15.66
C GLN A 47 14.28 -1.18 16.24
N ARG A 48 14.62 -0.01 15.66
CA ARG A 48 14.14 1.29 16.14
C ARG A 48 12.63 1.47 15.89
N VAL A 49 12.09 1.04 14.76
CA VAL A 49 10.64 1.06 14.49
C VAL A 49 9.88 0.17 15.47
N SER A 50 10.39 -1.03 15.76
CA SER A 50 9.82 -1.90 16.79
C SER A 50 9.83 -1.24 18.17
N ALA A 51 10.93 -0.58 18.56
CA ALA A 51 11.03 0.15 19.81
C ALA A 51 10.08 1.37 19.84
N ALA A 52 9.98 2.14 18.77
CA ALA A 52 9.08 3.29 18.65
C ALA A 52 7.60 2.89 18.81
N THR A 53 7.21 1.77 18.22
CA THR A 53 5.84 1.24 18.33
C THR A 53 5.46 0.89 19.77
N ASN A 54 6.44 0.43 20.57
CA ASN A 54 6.26 0.03 21.96
C ASN A 54 6.62 1.12 22.98
N ALA A 55 7.09 2.29 22.55
CA ALA A 55 7.50 3.39 23.42
C ALA A 55 6.35 3.92 24.28
N VAL A 56 6.60 4.11 25.56
CA VAL A 56 5.59 4.55 26.53
C VAL A 56 5.62 6.07 26.71
N THR A 57 6.81 6.69 26.62
CA THR A 57 7.00 8.13 26.86
C THR A 57 7.58 8.85 25.64
N LEU A 58 7.44 10.17 25.62
CA LEU A 58 8.10 11.02 24.62
C LEU A 58 9.62 10.96 24.70
N GLY A 59 10.17 10.70 25.89
CA GLY A 59 11.61 10.50 26.09
C GLY A 59 12.12 9.23 25.41
N ASP A 60 11.33 8.14 25.46
CA ASP A 60 11.68 6.89 24.77
C ASP A 60 11.73 7.11 23.26
N LEU A 61 10.76 7.87 22.69
CA LEU A 61 10.73 8.20 21.27
C LEU A 61 11.89 9.12 20.86
N GLN A 62 12.20 10.11 21.69
CA GLN A 62 13.30 11.04 21.44
C GLN A 62 14.64 10.31 21.36
N ALA A 63 14.90 9.38 22.28
CA ALA A 63 16.15 8.62 22.32
C ALA A 63 16.40 7.76 21.07
N LEU A 64 15.35 7.43 20.29
CA LEU A 64 15.47 6.65 19.06
C LEU A 64 15.89 7.47 17.84
N VAL A 65 15.86 8.80 17.94
CA VAL A 65 16.13 9.72 16.83
C VAL A 65 17.18 10.79 17.17
N ASP A 66 17.70 10.80 18.39
CA ASP A 66 18.65 11.82 18.88
C ASP A 66 20.00 11.83 18.14
N ASP A 67 20.39 10.72 17.55
CA ASP A 67 21.62 10.53 16.79
C ASP A 67 21.46 10.74 15.29
N LEU A 68 20.22 10.98 14.82
CA LEU A 68 19.94 11.19 13.40
C LEU A 68 20.07 12.66 13.01
N GLN A 69 20.57 12.90 11.78
CA GLN A 69 20.62 14.23 11.20
C GLN A 69 19.22 14.68 10.82
N THR A 70 18.63 15.52 11.65
CA THR A 70 17.38 16.19 11.28
C THR A 70 17.73 17.36 10.34
N ASP A 71 17.11 17.47 9.17
CA ASP A 71 17.29 18.51 8.15
C ASP A 71 17.01 19.95 8.63
N SER A 72 17.04 20.19 9.92
CA SER A 72 16.72 21.46 10.55
C SER A 72 17.91 22.12 11.25
N THR A 73 19.15 21.71 10.95
CA THR A 73 20.29 22.47 11.44
C THR A 73 20.63 23.54 10.44
N PRO A 74 20.40 24.86 10.75
CA PRO A 74 20.93 25.92 9.90
C PRO A 74 22.44 25.75 9.88
N LEU A 75 23.04 25.65 8.69
CA LEU A 75 24.49 25.73 8.52
C LEU A 75 25.02 26.89 9.34
N GLN A 76 25.71 26.60 10.44
CA GLN A 76 26.45 27.61 11.17
C GLN A 76 27.61 28.06 10.30
N VAL A 77 27.38 29.15 9.59
CA VAL A 77 28.46 29.90 8.95
C VAL A 77 29.42 30.32 10.04
N PRO A 78 30.72 29.98 10.00
CA PRO A 78 31.66 30.38 11.03
C PRO A 78 31.65 31.89 11.17
N ALA A 79 31.34 32.37 12.37
CA ALA A 79 31.35 33.78 12.69
C ALA A 79 32.78 34.31 12.60
N ILE A 80 33.10 35.05 11.55
CA ILE A 80 34.32 35.81 11.46
C ILE A 80 34.21 36.94 12.50
N LYS A 81 34.91 36.77 13.62
CA LYS A 81 35.12 37.85 14.60
C LYS A 81 36.06 38.86 14.01
N SER A 82 35.53 39.96 13.52
CA SER A 82 36.32 41.15 13.25
C SER A 82 35.87 42.27 14.19
N PRO A 83 36.77 42.88 14.96
CA PRO A 83 36.44 43.99 15.84
C PRO A 83 36.44 45.29 15.02
N LEU A 84 35.25 45.73 14.58
CA LEU A 84 35.14 47.09 14.04
C LEU A 84 34.61 48.03 15.12
N LYS A 85 35.52 48.96 15.52
CA LYS A 85 35.20 50.12 16.30
C LYS A 85 34.15 50.97 15.58
N SER A 86 33.13 51.43 16.33
CA SER A 86 32.08 52.33 15.89
C SER A 86 32.66 53.67 15.39
N PRO A 87 32.34 54.15 14.20
CA PRO A 87 32.49 55.54 13.87
C PRO A 87 31.18 56.29 14.12
N LYS A 88 31.35 57.52 14.64
CA LYS A 88 30.30 58.45 14.96
C LYS A 88 29.46 58.87 13.74
N PHE A 89 28.18 58.97 13.95
CA PHE A 89 27.20 59.39 12.94
C PHE A 89 27.49 60.72 12.29
N GLY A 90 27.44 60.71 10.95
CA GLY A 90 27.35 61.90 10.10
C GLY A 90 27.29 61.41 8.64
N GLY A 91 26.08 61.31 8.09
CA GLY A 91 25.88 61.02 6.66
C GLY A 91 25.26 59.70 6.25
N TRP A 92 24.99 58.77 7.17
CA TRP A 92 24.47 57.45 6.84
C TRP A 92 22.95 57.39 6.56
N GLY A 93 22.19 58.42 6.98
CA GLY A 93 20.77 58.50 6.70
C GLY A 93 20.45 58.62 5.21
N VAL A 94 21.26 59.35 4.46
CA VAL A 94 21.08 59.51 3.02
C VAL A 94 21.43 58.21 2.24
N LEU A 95 22.52 57.52 2.63
CA LEU A 95 22.91 56.25 2.00
C LEU A 95 21.91 55.15 2.28
N ALA A 96 21.34 55.08 3.49
CA ALA A 96 20.30 54.12 3.84
C ALA A 96 19.02 54.36 3.05
N VAL A 97 18.59 55.61 2.89
CA VAL A 97 17.40 55.97 2.09
C VAL A 97 17.64 55.68 0.61
N VAL A 98 18.81 55.99 0.06
CA VAL A 98 19.15 55.63 -1.33
C VAL A 98 19.17 54.15 -1.55
N PHE A 99 19.68 53.34 -0.59
CA PHE A 99 19.70 51.88 -0.69
C PHE A 99 18.28 51.29 -0.64
N VAL A 100 17.43 51.74 0.28
CA VAL A 100 16.03 51.29 0.38
C VAL A 100 15.25 51.67 -0.88
N VAL A 101 15.41 52.90 -1.40
CA VAL A 101 14.74 53.32 -2.63
C VAL A 101 15.26 52.52 -3.84
N SER A 102 16.55 52.21 -3.92
CA SER A 102 17.13 51.39 -5.00
C SER A 102 16.61 49.97 -4.96
N VAL A 103 16.46 49.38 -3.77
CA VAL A 103 15.90 48.03 -3.59
C VAL A 103 14.42 48.00 -3.96
N LEU A 104 13.64 48.99 -3.53
CA LEU A 104 12.21 49.07 -3.88
C LEU A 104 11.99 49.33 -5.36
N LEU A 105 12.81 50.22 -5.99
CA LEU A 105 12.80 50.41 -7.44
C LEU A 105 13.24 49.15 -8.20
N GLY A 106 14.26 48.44 -7.72
CA GLY A 106 14.70 47.15 -8.29
C GLY A 106 13.61 46.08 -8.23
N ILE A 107 12.90 46.00 -7.10
CA ILE A 107 11.75 45.09 -6.92
C ILE A 107 10.59 45.51 -7.83
N GLY A 108 10.28 46.82 -7.90
CA GLY A 108 9.19 47.32 -8.74
C GLY A 108 9.44 47.15 -10.23
N ILE A 109 10.67 47.42 -10.70
CA ILE A 109 11.07 47.20 -12.10
C ILE A 109 11.14 45.71 -12.39
N GLY A 110 11.70 44.90 -11.48
CA GLY A 110 11.74 43.44 -11.61
C GLY A 110 10.34 42.83 -11.71
N TRP A 111 9.41 43.32 -10.90
CA TRP A 111 8.01 42.87 -10.94
C TRP A 111 7.28 43.37 -12.19
N GLY A 112 7.54 44.59 -12.66
CA GLY A 112 6.93 45.16 -13.86
C GLY A 112 7.44 44.51 -15.17
N LEU A 113 8.72 44.10 -15.21
CA LEU A 113 9.32 43.47 -16.39
C LEU A 113 9.22 41.94 -16.39
N TYR A 114 9.20 41.32 -15.23
CA TYR A 114 9.24 39.86 -15.07
C TYR A 114 8.12 39.29 -14.21
N GLY A 115 7.20 40.10 -13.72
CA GLY A 115 6.11 39.67 -12.84
C GLY A 115 5.12 38.69 -13.47
N ASN A 116 5.21 38.49 -14.78
CA ASN A 116 4.42 37.50 -15.53
C ASN A 116 5.26 36.32 -16.04
N THR A 117 6.54 36.27 -15.74
CA THR A 117 7.35 35.08 -15.99
C THR A 117 7.30 34.21 -14.73
N GLY A 118 6.88 32.96 -14.89
CA GLY A 118 6.83 31.99 -13.79
C GLY A 118 8.16 32.00 -13.03
N SER A 119 8.10 32.06 -11.71
CA SER A 119 9.27 31.97 -10.83
C SER A 119 10.08 30.72 -11.19
N PRO A 120 11.42 30.79 -11.25
CA PRO A 120 12.25 29.59 -11.38
C PRO A 120 12.06 28.60 -10.20
N LEU A 121 11.33 29.01 -9.15
CA LEU A 121 10.89 28.20 -8.03
C LEU A 121 9.38 27.86 -8.12
N ASP A 122 8.73 28.16 -9.25
CA ASP A 122 7.35 27.79 -9.48
C ASP A 122 7.27 26.34 -9.98
N PHE A 123 7.13 25.44 -9.04
CA PHE A 123 6.92 23.99 -9.30
C PHE A 123 5.58 23.70 -9.98
N THR A 124 4.72 24.73 -10.18
CA THR A 124 3.45 24.58 -10.91
C THR A 124 3.64 24.54 -12.43
N THR A 125 4.86 24.81 -12.93
CA THR A 125 5.22 24.64 -14.35
C THR A 125 5.61 23.21 -14.69
N ASP A 126 5.68 22.30 -13.71
CA ASP A 126 5.84 20.88 -13.98
C ASP A 126 4.64 20.39 -14.85
N PRO A 127 4.90 19.83 -16.05
CA PRO A 127 3.83 19.25 -16.88
C PRO A 127 2.99 18.22 -16.13
N GLY A 128 3.57 17.52 -15.15
CA GLY A 128 2.87 16.56 -14.27
C GLY A 128 1.98 17.21 -13.21
N ALA A 129 2.21 18.49 -12.87
CA ALA A 129 1.41 19.21 -11.88
C ALA A 129 0.17 19.91 -12.45
N LYS A 130 0.00 19.92 -13.79
CA LYS A 130 -1.19 20.49 -14.42
C LYS A 130 -2.36 19.53 -14.26
N PRO A 131 -3.54 20.04 -13.80
CA PRO A 131 -4.75 19.24 -13.85
C PRO A 131 -5.01 18.77 -15.28
N ASP A 132 -4.99 17.47 -15.51
CA ASP A 132 -5.22 16.85 -16.82
C ASP A 132 -6.72 16.73 -17.15
N GLY A 133 -7.59 17.13 -16.24
CA GLY A 133 -9.05 17.04 -16.37
C GLY A 133 -9.58 15.61 -16.24
N VAL A 134 -8.71 14.63 -15.95
CA VAL A 134 -9.11 13.25 -15.75
C VAL A 134 -9.66 13.10 -14.33
N GLY A 135 -10.96 12.84 -14.22
CA GLY A 135 -11.59 12.53 -12.94
C GLY A 135 -11.08 11.21 -12.37
N PRO A 136 -10.99 11.09 -11.04
CA PRO A 136 -10.60 9.83 -10.42
C PRO A 136 -11.61 8.73 -10.75
N VAL A 137 -11.14 7.61 -11.30
CA VAL A 137 -11.95 6.40 -11.47
C VAL A 137 -11.95 5.66 -10.14
N VAL A 138 -13.05 5.77 -9.39
CA VAL A 138 -13.22 5.01 -8.17
C VAL A 138 -13.55 3.56 -8.55
N LEU A 139 -12.58 2.66 -8.37
CA LEU A 139 -12.82 1.23 -8.46
C LEU A 139 -13.61 0.80 -7.21
N THR A 140 -14.90 0.60 -7.38
CA THR A 140 -15.74 0.04 -6.31
C THR A 140 -15.38 -1.43 -6.15
N PRO A 141 -14.86 -1.86 -4.97
CA PRO A 141 -14.62 -3.28 -4.74
C PRO A 141 -15.92 -4.06 -4.95
N PRO A 142 -15.86 -5.25 -5.56
CA PRO A 142 -17.04 -6.07 -5.71
C PRO A 142 -17.58 -6.43 -4.32
N THR A 143 -18.87 -6.17 -4.09
CA THR A 143 -19.53 -6.48 -2.81
C THR A 143 -20.01 -7.91 -2.74
N GLN A 144 -20.06 -8.64 -3.86
CA GLN A 144 -20.65 -9.97 -3.95
C GLN A 144 -20.07 -10.80 -5.11
N LEU A 145 -18.80 -11.23 -4.97
CA LEU A 145 -18.23 -12.16 -5.95
C LEU A 145 -18.87 -13.56 -5.93
N HIS A 146 -19.42 -13.97 -4.79
CA HIS A 146 -20.13 -15.25 -4.64
C HIS A 146 -21.56 -15.20 -5.21
N SER A 147 -21.70 -14.64 -6.40
CA SER A 147 -22.93 -14.60 -7.19
C SER A 147 -22.67 -14.97 -8.64
N VAL A 148 -23.69 -15.36 -9.38
CA VAL A 148 -23.56 -15.68 -10.81
C VAL A 148 -22.96 -14.48 -11.55
N GLY A 149 -23.49 -13.27 -11.34
CA GLY A 149 -22.98 -12.04 -11.96
C GLY A 149 -21.56 -11.71 -11.52
N GLY A 150 -21.22 -11.92 -10.23
CA GLY A 150 -19.89 -11.66 -9.68
C GLY A 150 -18.82 -12.56 -10.28
N ILE A 151 -19.05 -13.87 -10.34
CA ILE A 151 -18.13 -14.84 -10.95
C ILE A 151 -18.02 -14.63 -12.45
N THR A 152 -19.16 -14.41 -13.15
CA THR A 152 -19.14 -14.12 -14.60
C THR A 152 -18.30 -12.86 -14.90
N GLY A 153 -18.54 -11.78 -14.18
CA GLY A 153 -17.79 -10.54 -14.32
C GLY A 153 -16.29 -10.72 -14.02
N LEU A 154 -15.94 -11.52 -13.00
CA LEU A 154 -14.55 -11.85 -12.69
C LEU A 154 -13.88 -12.58 -13.87
N MET A 155 -14.55 -13.56 -14.49
CA MET A 155 -14.02 -14.28 -15.66
C MET A 155 -13.88 -13.37 -16.86
N GLU A 156 -14.82 -12.45 -17.11
CA GLU A 156 -14.73 -11.45 -18.18
C GLU A 156 -13.56 -10.48 -17.97
N GLN A 157 -13.39 -9.96 -16.76
CA GLN A 157 -12.26 -9.10 -16.41
C GLN A 157 -10.92 -9.82 -16.55
N THR A 158 -10.88 -11.13 -16.22
CA THR A 158 -9.69 -11.98 -16.42
C THR A 158 -9.35 -12.06 -17.89
N ARG A 159 -10.33 -12.38 -18.77
CA ARG A 159 -10.11 -12.41 -20.22
C ARG A 159 -9.68 -11.04 -20.77
N LYS A 160 -10.29 -9.98 -20.31
CA LYS A 160 -9.95 -8.61 -20.73
C LYS A 160 -8.51 -8.24 -20.35
N ARG A 161 -8.05 -8.57 -19.14
CA ARG A 161 -6.71 -8.22 -18.65
C ARG A 161 -5.62 -9.08 -19.26
N PHE A 162 -5.87 -10.39 -19.41
CA PHE A 162 -4.83 -11.38 -19.75
C PHE A 162 -5.04 -12.06 -21.13
N GLY A 163 -6.11 -11.75 -21.85
CA GLY A 163 -6.44 -12.40 -23.12
C GLY A 163 -7.04 -13.81 -22.96
N ASN A 164 -6.93 -14.43 -21.79
CA ASN A 164 -7.45 -15.79 -21.50
C ASN A 164 -7.70 -15.96 -20.01
N THR A 165 -8.24 -17.14 -19.63
CA THR A 165 -8.52 -17.53 -18.23
C THR A 165 -7.61 -18.67 -17.75
N MET A 166 -6.43 -18.81 -18.39
CA MET A 166 -5.45 -19.85 -18.00
C MET A 166 -4.79 -19.50 -16.67
N GLY A 167 -4.68 -20.48 -15.80
CA GLY A 167 -4.02 -20.32 -14.49
C GLY A 167 -3.82 -21.65 -13.80
N PHE A 168 -3.12 -21.62 -12.68
CA PHE A 168 -2.90 -22.77 -11.80
C PHE A 168 -4.00 -22.88 -10.76
N ARG A 169 -4.45 -21.72 -10.24
CA ARG A 169 -5.45 -21.65 -9.17
C ARG A 169 -6.12 -20.30 -9.17
N LEU A 170 -7.42 -20.28 -8.87
CA LEU A 170 -8.17 -19.08 -8.57
C LEU A 170 -8.89 -19.29 -7.25
N VAL A 171 -8.65 -18.39 -6.29
CA VAL A 171 -9.36 -18.36 -5.00
C VAL A 171 -10.29 -17.17 -5.00
N VAL A 172 -11.58 -17.40 -4.78
CA VAL A 172 -12.61 -16.37 -4.80
C VAL A 172 -13.19 -16.20 -3.40
N TYR A 173 -12.98 -15.03 -2.82
CA TYR A 173 -13.60 -14.55 -1.60
C TYR A 173 -14.84 -13.69 -1.92
N PRO A 174 -15.69 -13.35 -0.94
CA PRO A 174 -16.88 -12.52 -1.23
C PRO A 174 -16.58 -11.16 -1.86
N THR A 175 -15.42 -10.55 -1.53
CA THR A 175 -15.08 -9.17 -1.92
C THR A 175 -13.80 -9.04 -2.72
N TYR A 176 -13.03 -10.10 -2.88
CA TYR A 176 -11.77 -10.11 -3.65
C TYR A 176 -11.47 -11.51 -4.19
N ALA A 177 -10.53 -11.60 -5.13
CA ALA A 177 -10.04 -12.89 -5.61
C ALA A 177 -8.53 -12.85 -5.81
N VAL A 178 -7.90 -14.04 -5.79
CA VAL A 178 -6.46 -14.23 -6.04
C VAL A 178 -6.30 -15.24 -7.15
N LEU A 179 -5.54 -14.88 -8.19
CA LEU A 179 -5.29 -15.73 -9.37
C LEU A 179 -3.81 -16.03 -9.50
N ASP A 180 -3.45 -17.30 -9.45
CA ASP A 180 -2.10 -17.80 -9.67
C ASP A 180 -1.92 -18.18 -11.15
N ARG A 181 -0.96 -17.55 -11.82
CA ARG A 181 -0.66 -17.78 -13.25
C ARG A 181 0.81 -18.14 -13.47
N PRO A 182 1.15 -18.85 -14.57
CA PRO A 182 2.54 -19.02 -14.96
C PRO A 182 3.18 -17.67 -15.27
N ASP A 183 4.45 -17.50 -14.89
CA ASP A 183 5.27 -16.41 -15.36
C ASP A 183 5.69 -16.69 -16.82
N PRO A 184 5.35 -15.82 -17.80
CA PRO A 184 5.74 -16.05 -19.19
C PRO A 184 7.24 -15.95 -19.43
N SER A 185 8.01 -15.41 -18.49
CA SER A 185 9.46 -15.23 -18.58
C SER A 185 10.27 -16.32 -17.85
N ASP A 186 9.67 -17.03 -16.88
CA ASP A 186 10.33 -18.09 -16.10
C ASP A 186 9.30 -19.14 -15.66
N ASP A 187 9.38 -20.34 -16.22
CA ASP A 187 8.49 -21.48 -15.95
C ASP A 187 8.56 -22.03 -14.51
N ARG A 188 9.61 -21.63 -13.76
CA ARG A 188 9.80 -21.94 -12.34
C ARG A 188 9.13 -20.94 -11.41
N ARG A 189 8.45 -19.93 -11.93
CA ARG A 189 7.80 -18.87 -11.17
C ARG A 189 6.29 -18.86 -11.37
N VAL A 190 5.62 -18.39 -10.33
CA VAL A 190 4.18 -18.15 -10.32
C VAL A 190 3.95 -16.66 -10.06
N LEU A 191 3.04 -16.08 -10.82
CA LEU A 191 2.56 -14.72 -10.66
C LEU A 191 1.19 -14.75 -9.98
N ALA A 192 1.12 -14.24 -8.76
CA ALA A 192 -0.13 -14.10 -8.01
C ALA A 192 -0.68 -12.68 -8.23
N TYR A 193 -1.92 -12.61 -8.72
CA TYR A 193 -2.65 -11.37 -8.99
C TYR A 193 -3.82 -11.24 -8.03
N ASP A 194 -3.98 -10.05 -7.41
CA ASP A 194 -5.14 -9.72 -6.60
C ASP A 194 -6.19 -8.99 -7.43
N TYR A 195 -7.47 -9.37 -7.25
CA TYR A 195 -8.63 -8.71 -7.83
C TYR A 195 -9.44 -8.01 -6.73
N ARG A 196 -9.60 -6.69 -6.85
CA ARG A 196 -10.44 -5.85 -5.95
C ARG A 196 -11.26 -4.85 -6.76
N GLY A 197 -12.03 -5.34 -7.74
CA GLY A 197 -12.73 -4.51 -8.73
C GLY A 197 -11.91 -4.26 -10.00
N GLY A 198 -10.65 -4.67 -10.01
CA GLY A 198 -9.70 -4.71 -11.10
C GLY A 198 -8.52 -5.57 -10.70
N TRP A 199 -7.79 -6.10 -11.69
CA TRP A 199 -6.55 -6.87 -11.45
C TRP A 199 -5.39 -5.92 -11.17
N GLY A 200 -4.73 -6.10 -10.02
CA GLY A 200 -3.50 -5.39 -9.63
C GLY A 200 -2.25 -5.93 -10.33
N ASP A 201 -1.10 -5.41 -9.92
CA ASP A 201 0.19 -5.92 -10.35
C ASP A 201 0.52 -7.23 -9.63
N PRO A 202 1.27 -8.14 -10.26
CA PRO A 202 1.53 -9.45 -9.70
C PRO A 202 2.63 -9.43 -8.64
N THR A 203 2.48 -10.30 -7.65
CA THR A 203 3.58 -10.73 -6.79
C THR A 203 4.18 -12.03 -7.35
N SER A 204 5.49 -12.05 -7.55
CA SER A 204 6.19 -13.23 -8.11
C SER A 204 6.76 -14.08 -6.99
N SER A 205 6.52 -15.39 -7.06
CA SER A 205 7.08 -16.38 -6.14
C SER A 205 7.65 -17.58 -6.89
N ALA A 206 8.52 -18.36 -6.23
CA ALA A 206 9.00 -19.62 -6.80
C ALA A 206 7.84 -20.63 -6.86
N LYS A 207 7.75 -21.38 -7.96
CA LYS A 207 6.81 -22.49 -8.10
C LYS A 207 7.22 -23.59 -7.10
N SER A 208 6.27 -24.07 -6.31
CA SER A 208 6.52 -25.16 -5.38
C SER A 208 6.81 -26.45 -6.16
N GLY A 209 7.84 -27.21 -5.77
CA GLY A 209 8.26 -28.42 -6.49
C GLY A 209 7.24 -29.57 -6.51
N ALA A 210 6.20 -29.50 -5.67
CA ALA A 210 5.08 -30.43 -5.70
C ALA A 210 4.08 -30.14 -6.85
N ASP A 211 4.17 -28.94 -7.43
CA ASP A 211 3.26 -28.43 -8.43
C ASP A 211 3.79 -28.73 -9.83
N GLY A 212 3.76 -30.00 -10.25
CA GLY A 212 3.73 -30.36 -11.67
C GLY A 212 2.47 -29.80 -12.37
N ALA A 213 1.81 -28.83 -11.75
CA ALA A 213 0.56 -28.24 -12.17
C ALA A 213 0.72 -27.58 -13.54
N VAL A 214 -0.02 -28.10 -14.50
CA VAL A 214 -0.20 -27.50 -15.80
C VAL A 214 -1.28 -26.44 -15.69
N ALA A 215 -1.03 -25.25 -16.25
CA ALA A 215 -2.05 -24.21 -16.30
C ALA A 215 -3.24 -24.69 -17.13
N VAL A 216 -4.44 -24.54 -16.58
CA VAL A 216 -5.69 -24.93 -17.21
C VAL A 216 -6.62 -23.73 -17.40
N ASP A 217 -7.65 -23.87 -18.22
CA ASP A 217 -8.69 -22.86 -18.37
C ASP A 217 -9.63 -22.88 -17.16
N LEU A 218 -9.41 -21.97 -16.22
CA LEU A 218 -10.14 -21.84 -14.96
C LEU A 218 -11.60 -21.37 -15.13
N SER A 219 -12.07 -21.10 -16.37
CA SER A 219 -13.45 -20.74 -16.64
C SER A 219 -14.35 -21.89 -17.07
N LYS A 220 -13.80 -23.11 -17.19
CA LYS A 220 -14.53 -24.29 -17.67
C LYS A 220 -15.34 -24.99 -16.59
N PHE A 221 -16.25 -24.28 -15.97
CA PHE A 221 -17.18 -24.86 -14.97
C PHE A 221 -18.57 -24.22 -15.06
N ASP A 222 -19.56 -24.89 -14.50
CA ASP A 222 -20.93 -24.37 -14.38
C ASP A 222 -21.00 -23.38 -13.20
N ILE A 223 -21.08 -22.09 -13.54
CA ILE A 223 -21.15 -21.00 -12.55
C ILE A 223 -22.46 -21.10 -11.74
N THR A 224 -23.57 -21.48 -12.37
CA THR A 224 -24.88 -21.55 -11.69
C THR A 224 -24.91 -22.69 -10.67
N ALA A 225 -24.43 -23.87 -11.06
CA ALA A 225 -24.26 -25.00 -10.15
C ALA A 225 -23.32 -24.67 -9.00
N THR A 226 -22.18 -24.05 -9.30
CA THR A 226 -21.19 -23.62 -8.30
C THR A 226 -21.79 -22.68 -7.27
N VAL A 227 -22.51 -21.63 -7.70
CA VAL A 227 -23.16 -20.68 -6.78
C VAL A 227 -24.25 -21.36 -5.97
N GLY A 228 -24.98 -22.32 -6.56
CA GLY A 228 -25.95 -23.14 -5.85
C GLY A 228 -25.32 -23.95 -4.72
N ILE A 229 -24.20 -24.63 -5.01
CA ILE A 229 -23.42 -25.40 -4.02
C ILE A 229 -22.90 -24.48 -2.90
N MET A 230 -22.32 -23.33 -3.25
CA MET A 230 -21.82 -22.36 -2.27
C MET A 230 -22.92 -21.89 -1.30
N ARG A 231 -24.11 -21.62 -1.81
CA ARG A 231 -25.25 -21.17 -0.98
C ARG A 231 -25.79 -22.27 -0.07
N GLY A 232 -25.81 -23.52 -0.55
CA GLY A 232 -26.24 -24.67 0.22
C GLY A 232 -25.16 -25.27 1.12
N ALA A 233 -23.91 -24.82 1.00
CA ALA A 233 -22.80 -25.42 1.72
C ALA A 233 -22.88 -25.32 3.25
N PRO A 234 -23.36 -24.22 3.88
CA PRO A 234 -23.56 -24.20 5.35
C PRO A 234 -24.47 -25.29 5.83
N GLU A 235 -25.63 -25.48 5.16
CA GLU A 235 -26.60 -26.50 5.52
C GLU A 235 -26.04 -27.90 5.28
N THR A 236 -25.36 -28.14 4.15
CA THR A 236 -24.70 -29.41 3.83
C THR A 236 -23.65 -29.80 4.86
N LEU A 237 -22.95 -28.82 5.43
CA LEU A 237 -21.91 -29.00 6.44
C LEU A 237 -22.45 -28.93 7.87
N HIS A 238 -23.78 -28.95 8.04
CA HIS A 238 -24.46 -28.84 9.33
C HIS A 238 -24.06 -27.60 10.15
N MET A 239 -23.70 -26.51 9.48
CA MET A 239 -23.33 -25.24 10.09
C MET A 239 -24.51 -24.27 10.04
N LYS A 240 -24.76 -23.53 11.13
CA LYS A 240 -25.74 -22.45 11.08
C LYS A 240 -25.22 -21.29 10.23
N PRO A 241 -25.99 -20.77 9.28
CA PRO A 241 -25.55 -19.63 8.47
C PRO A 241 -25.06 -18.40 9.27
N SER A 242 -25.65 -18.19 10.48
CA SER A 242 -25.24 -17.11 11.39
C SER A 242 -23.84 -17.27 11.96
N ASP A 243 -23.32 -18.49 12.03
CA ASP A 243 -22.04 -18.81 12.65
C ASP A 243 -20.89 -18.77 11.61
N VAL A 244 -21.22 -18.69 10.31
CA VAL A 244 -20.25 -18.65 9.22
C VAL A 244 -19.48 -17.33 9.25
N LYS A 245 -18.17 -17.43 9.39
CA LYS A 245 -17.22 -16.27 9.39
C LYS A 245 -16.60 -16.08 8.03
N THR A 246 -16.15 -17.15 7.40
CA THR A 246 -15.44 -17.10 6.14
C THR A 246 -15.99 -18.15 5.19
N THR A 247 -16.21 -17.73 3.94
CA THR A 247 -16.51 -18.61 2.83
C THR A 247 -15.60 -18.24 1.68
N TYR A 248 -14.96 -19.22 1.04
CA TYR A 248 -14.22 -18.99 -0.20
C TYR A 248 -14.30 -20.21 -1.10
N LEU A 249 -14.18 -19.95 -2.40
CA LEU A 249 -14.16 -20.94 -3.47
C LEU A 249 -12.74 -21.04 -4.00
N ILE A 250 -12.20 -22.26 -4.11
CA ILE A 250 -10.96 -22.57 -4.84
C ILE A 250 -11.33 -23.26 -6.15
N ILE A 251 -10.73 -22.84 -7.25
CA ILE A 251 -10.82 -23.45 -8.57
C ILE A 251 -9.39 -23.79 -9.01
N GLU A 252 -9.13 -25.05 -9.26
CA GLU A 252 -7.81 -25.56 -9.59
C GLU A 252 -7.89 -26.77 -10.54
N PRO A 253 -6.78 -27.20 -11.19
CA PRO A 253 -6.76 -28.42 -11.97
C PRO A 253 -7.14 -29.63 -11.10
N ALA A 254 -7.96 -30.52 -11.65
CA ALA A 254 -8.19 -31.81 -11.02
C ALA A 254 -6.89 -32.65 -10.99
N THR A 255 -6.65 -33.32 -9.88
CA THR A 255 -5.48 -34.21 -9.72
C THR A 255 -5.63 -35.57 -10.40
N ASP A 256 -6.83 -35.88 -10.94
CA ASP A 256 -7.10 -37.14 -11.63
C ASP A 256 -6.40 -37.17 -13.00
N PRO A 257 -5.42 -38.05 -13.21
CA PRO A 257 -4.70 -38.11 -14.47
C PRO A 257 -5.57 -38.59 -15.66
N THR A 258 -6.73 -39.18 -15.39
CA THR A 258 -7.64 -39.69 -16.42
C THR A 258 -8.46 -38.61 -17.09
N THR A 259 -8.52 -37.41 -16.47
CA THR A 259 -9.28 -36.26 -16.99
C THR A 259 -8.39 -35.04 -17.08
N PRO A 260 -7.39 -35.02 -18.01
CA PRO A 260 -6.49 -33.87 -18.12
C PRO A 260 -7.24 -32.58 -18.48
N GLY A 261 -6.95 -31.50 -17.76
CA GLY A 261 -7.59 -30.21 -17.95
C GLY A 261 -8.98 -30.06 -17.31
N ALA A 262 -9.47 -31.11 -16.62
CA ALA A 262 -10.66 -30.99 -15.77
C ALA A 262 -10.37 -30.09 -14.55
N LEU A 263 -11.42 -29.47 -14.03
CA LEU A 263 -11.35 -28.64 -12.84
C LEU A 263 -11.85 -29.39 -11.60
N SER A 264 -11.19 -29.15 -10.48
CA SER A 264 -11.64 -29.44 -9.14
C SER A 264 -12.03 -28.12 -8.47
N LEU A 265 -13.24 -28.04 -7.98
CA LEU A 265 -13.73 -26.90 -7.22
C LEU A 265 -13.92 -27.28 -5.77
N SER A 266 -13.53 -26.38 -4.87
CA SER A 266 -13.68 -26.62 -3.43
C SER A 266 -14.27 -25.38 -2.75
N VAL A 267 -15.39 -25.55 -2.07
CA VAL A 267 -15.98 -24.50 -1.21
C VAL A 267 -15.60 -24.78 0.22
N TYR A 268 -14.90 -23.83 0.82
CA TYR A 268 -14.51 -23.86 2.22
C TYR A 268 -15.38 -22.91 3.04
N ILE A 269 -15.83 -23.39 4.19
CA ILE A 269 -16.57 -22.59 5.17
C ILE A 269 -15.95 -22.78 6.54
N SER A 270 -15.74 -21.69 7.25
CA SER A 270 -15.25 -21.71 8.64
C SER A 270 -16.10 -20.87 9.57
N SER A 271 -16.13 -21.29 10.84
CA SER A 271 -16.71 -20.61 11.97
C SER A 271 -15.74 -20.57 13.13
N ASP A 272 -16.12 -19.98 14.26
CA ASP A 272 -15.35 -20.04 15.51
C ASP A 272 -15.24 -21.46 16.10
N TYR A 273 -16.09 -22.40 15.64
CA TYR A 273 -16.21 -23.76 16.17
C TYR A 273 -15.66 -24.85 15.26
N GLY A 274 -14.98 -24.45 14.18
CA GLY A 274 -14.42 -25.38 13.19
C GLY A 274 -14.79 -24.98 11.76
N GLY A 275 -14.26 -25.74 10.81
CA GLY A 275 -14.51 -25.52 9.38
C GLY A 275 -14.70 -26.82 8.62
N GLY A 276 -15.43 -26.75 7.53
CA GLY A 276 -15.64 -27.85 6.60
C GLY A 276 -15.50 -27.41 5.15
N TYR A 277 -15.47 -28.37 4.24
CA TYR A 277 -15.41 -28.08 2.82
C TYR A 277 -16.12 -29.14 1.96
N ILE A 278 -16.49 -28.73 0.77
CA ILE A 278 -17.13 -29.56 -0.24
C ILE A 278 -16.29 -29.49 -1.51
N VAL A 279 -15.87 -30.66 -2.03
CA VAL A 279 -15.16 -30.79 -3.32
C VAL A 279 -16.14 -31.28 -4.37
N PHE A 280 -16.11 -30.67 -5.56
CA PHE A 280 -16.96 -31.01 -6.68
C PHE A 280 -16.26 -30.77 -8.01
N ALA A 281 -16.76 -31.40 -9.06
CA ALA A 281 -16.25 -31.22 -10.43
C ALA A 281 -16.82 -29.95 -11.08
N GLY A 282 -16.26 -29.55 -12.23
CA GLY A 282 -16.68 -28.37 -12.97
C GLY A 282 -18.17 -28.37 -13.42
N ASP A 283 -18.80 -29.54 -13.51
CA ASP A 283 -20.22 -29.72 -13.83
C ASP A 283 -21.14 -29.67 -12.58
N GLY A 284 -20.56 -29.46 -11.38
CA GLY A 284 -21.29 -29.47 -10.11
C GLY A 284 -21.42 -30.85 -9.45
N THR A 285 -20.86 -31.91 -10.01
CA THR A 285 -20.90 -33.25 -9.42
C THR A 285 -20.08 -33.29 -8.13
N ILE A 286 -20.75 -33.55 -6.99
CA ILE A 286 -20.09 -33.61 -5.67
C ILE A 286 -19.15 -34.82 -5.61
N LYS A 287 -17.90 -34.59 -5.21
CA LYS A 287 -16.85 -35.62 -5.05
C LYS A 287 -16.61 -35.96 -3.58
N GLN A 288 -16.61 -34.95 -2.71
CA GLN A 288 -16.30 -35.13 -1.30
C GLN A 288 -16.99 -34.08 -0.44
N VAL A 289 -17.43 -34.47 0.74
CA VAL A 289 -17.93 -33.57 1.78
C VAL A 289 -17.14 -33.85 3.06
N ASN A 290 -16.45 -32.84 3.57
CA ASN A 290 -15.75 -32.89 4.85
C ASN A 290 -16.50 -32.03 5.86
N LEU A 291 -17.08 -32.70 6.84
CA LEU A 291 -17.79 -32.03 7.93
C LEU A 291 -16.81 -31.34 8.89
N PRO A 292 -17.23 -30.28 9.60
CA PRO A 292 -16.41 -29.63 10.63
C PRO A 292 -16.04 -30.67 11.72
N SER A 293 -14.76 -30.63 12.13
CA SER A 293 -14.19 -31.48 13.19
C SER A 293 -14.11 -30.67 14.49
#